data_7e30a9ea82504e7bc12dbc79ee68eeb5
#
_entry.id   7e30a9ea82504e7bc12dbc79ee68eeb5
#
_cell.length_a   1.000
_cell.length_b   1.000
_cell.length_c   1.000
_cell.angle_alpha   90.00
_cell.angle_beta   90.00
_cell.angle_gamma   90.00
#
_symmetry.space_group_name_H-M   'P 1'
#
loop_
_entity.id
_entity.type
_entity.pdbx_description
1 polymer ?
#
loop_
_entity_poly.entity_id
_entity_poly.type
_entity_poly.pdbx_seq_one_letter_code
_entity_poly.pdbx_strand_id
1 'polypeptide(L)'
;IIYTRNRAEFEEFFIAGFDPENPDNLLVIAHNGNDKRGLWSFDPKEKKFKELIYRRSDGDVFRTRFHSNRFTNSGDITAVSYYDGRELSYEWFNGEEKAIYDQLKSIIPYADRIGISSRSRDGNSLIISNRGPRDPGTYYLLKNGEFKVIGSTKPGLSSEHLANVEAITYEARDGRKIRGFITTPNSKPPYPLVVMPHGGPFIGENPGFNEWAQMLANRGFMVLQPQYRGSKYFGLDFYKTAFINGGQGGYQMQDDKDDGALYLVEKGLVDPNRMMMFGWSYGGYASLIAAARTPQIYQCVIAGASFPDPIMQVNYYRNRLNRSGGSTAAIEQLNMWLKSMSPLEQAAEVNIPILIVHGDVDQRTPPKAVRKYIKAL
;
A
#
# COMPACT_ATOMS: atom_id res chain seq x y z
N ILE A 1 30.25 -0.53 5.72
CA ILE A 1 28.98 -1.28 6.04
C ILE A 1 28.66 -0.97 7.49
N ILE A 2 27.56 -0.27 7.74
CA ILE A 2 27.10 0.09 9.09
C ILE A 2 26.13 -0.95 9.68
N TYR A 3 25.41 -1.67 8.83
CA TYR A 3 24.46 -2.71 9.24
C TYR A 3 24.36 -3.82 8.19
N THR A 4 24.24 -5.06 8.63
CA THR A 4 24.01 -6.22 7.77
C THR A 4 22.79 -6.98 8.30
N ARG A 5 21.85 -7.30 7.43
CA ARG A 5 20.67 -8.08 7.77
C ARG A 5 20.60 -9.39 6.99
N ASN A 6 20.00 -10.40 7.59
CA ASN A 6 19.61 -11.61 6.87
C ASN A 6 18.30 -11.32 6.10
N ARG A 7 18.34 -11.44 4.78
CA ARG A 7 17.15 -11.24 3.94
C ARG A 7 16.06 -12.29 4.16
N ALA A 8 16.43 -13.49 4.57
CA ALA A 8 15.47 -14.55 4.86
C ALA A 8 14.58 -14.25 6.08
N GLU A 9 14.99 -13.33 6.95
CA GLU A 9 14.21 -12.88 8.11
C GLU A 9 13.22 -11.76 7.74
N PHE A 10 13.35 -11.16 6.54
CA PHE A 10 12.53 -10.04 6.02
C PHE A 10 12.58 -8.77 6.87
N GLU A 11 13.42 -8.71 7.89
CA GLU A 11 13.57 -7.51 8.70
C GLU A 11 13.98 -6.31 7.86
N GLU A 12 13.41 -5.15 8.17
CA GLU A 12 13.72 -3.90 7.49
C GLU A 12 14.54 -2.99 8.40
N PHE A 13 15.42 -2.20 7.79
CA PHE A 13 16.28 -1.21 8.44
C PHE A 13 16.39 0.00 7.53
N PHE A 14 15.90 1.15 7.98
CA PHE A 14 15.94 2.40 7.25
C PHE A 14 16.57 3.48 8.11
N ILE A 15 17.55 4.20 7.60
CA ILE A 15 18.09 5.38 8.26
C ILE A 15 17.01 6.48 8.17
N ALA A 16 16.61 7.00 9.31
CA ALA A 16 15.59 8.02 9.45
C ALA A 16 16.16 9.42 9.66
N GLY A 17 17.35 9.54 10.27
CA GLY A 17 18.01 10.82 10.53
C GLY A 17 19.15 10.64 11.51
N PHE A 18 19.63 11.76 12.08
CA PHE A 18 20.57 11.79 13.18
C PHE A 18 19.81 11.86 14.51
N ASP A 19 20.41 11.27 15.55
CA ASP A 19 19.85 11.32 16.90
C ASP A 19 20.14 12.71 17.50
N PRO A 20 19.11 13.51 17.85
CA PRO A 20 19.31 14.86 18.37
C PRO A 20 19.97 14.88 19.77
N GLU A 21 19.80 13.81 20.54
CA GLU A 21 20.40 13.68 21.90
C GLU A 21 21.85 13.18 21.84
N ASN A 22 22.17 12.41 20.78
CA ASN A 22 23.51 11.92 20.54
C ASN A 22 23.86 11.95 19.04
N PRO A 23 24.49 13.04 18.54
CA PRO A 23 24.81 13.21 17.12
C PRO A 23 25.73 12.15 16.50
N ASP A 24 26.41 11.34 17.30
CA ASP A 24 27.18 10.18 16.84
C ASP A 24 26.30 8.99 16.45
N ASN A 25 25.06 8.97 16.93
CA ASN A 25 24.07 7.94 16.63
C ASN A 25 23.18 8.33 15.45
N LEU A 26 22.55 7.30 14.87
CA LEU A 26 21.52 7.44 13.84
C LEU A 26 20.15 7.10 14.44
N LEU A 27 19.14 7.83 14.04
CA LEU A 27 17.77 7.36 14.18
C LEU A 27 17.45 6.42 13.02
N VAL A 28 16.92 5.23 13.35
CA VAL A 28 16.61 4.21 12.37
C VAL A 28 15.21 3.64 12.60
N ILE A 29 14.49 3.35 11.52
CA ILE A 29 13.24 2.60 11.55
C ILE A 29 13.57 1.15 11.24
N ALA A 30 13.37 0.25 12.21
CA ALA A 30 13.76 -1.15 12.09
C ALA A 30 12.89 -2.08 12.93
N HIS A 31 12.91 -3.37 12.59
CA HIS A 31 12.27 -4.42 13.39
C HIS A 31 13.10 -4.77 14.63
N ASN A 32 14.38 -4.99 14.47
CA ASN A 32 15.30 -5.36 15.55
C ASN A 32 14.76 -6.54 16.39
N GLY A 33 14.49 -7.67 15.74
CA GLY A 33 13.93 -8.87 16.38
C GLY A 33 12.45 -8.79 16.77
N ASN A 34 11.74 -7.73 16.41
CA ASN A 34 10.32 -7.54 16.74
C ASN A 34 9.43 -7.73 15.52
N ASP A 35 8.17 -8.07 15.76
CA ASP A 35 7.18 -8.14 14.69
C ASP A 35 6.93 -6.77 14.04
N LYS A 36 6.81 -5.72 14.84
CA LYS A 36 6.53 -4.37 14.36
C LYS A 36 7.78 -3.51 14.34
N ARG A 37 7.92 -2.69 13.27
CA ARG A 37 9.00 -1.70 13.19
C ARG A 37 8.79 -0.61 14.22
N GLY A 38 9.89 -0.20 14.85
CA GLY A 38 9.96 0.96 15.72
C GLY A 38 11.01 1.96 15.25
N LEU A 39 11.02 3.14 15.87
CA LEU A 39 12.09 4.13 15.79
C LEU A 39 13.10 3.84 16.90
N TRP A 40 14.36 3.71 16.53
CA TRP A 40 15.46 3.35 17.42
C TRP A 40 16.62 4.33 17.29
N SER A 41 17.35 4.54 18.39
CA SER A 41 18.73 5.07 18.36
C SER A 41 19.68 3.90 18.00
N PHE A 42 20.62 4.13 17.08
CA PHE A 42 21.54 3.14 16.55
C PHE A 42 22.97 3.72 16.49
N ASP A 43 23.92 3.05 17.12
CA ASP A 43 25.34 3.40 17.06
C ASP A 43 25.98 2.78 15.80
N PRO A 44 26.38 3.58 14.81
CA PRO A 44 26.98 3.07 13.59
C PRO A 44 28.43 2.59 13.76
N LYS A 45 29.13 3.03 14.83
CA LYS A 45 30.50 2.61 15.14
C LYS A 45 30.51 1.22 15.78
N GLU A 46 29.67 1.03 16.81
CA GLU A 46 29.50 -0.26 17.46
C GLU A 46 28.58 -1.22 16.68
N LYS A 47 27.82 -0.70 15.72
CA LYS A 47 26.81 -1.44 14.92
C LYS A 47 25.72 -2.08 15.79
N LYS A 48 25.25 -1.34 16.79
CA LYS A 48 24.28 -1.81 17.79
C LYS A 48 23.10 -0.86 17.92
N PHE A 49 21.93 -1.46 18.10
CA PHE A 49 20.76 -0.75 18.56
C PHE A 49 20.98 -0.35 20.05
N LYS A 50 20.66 0.89 20.39
CA LYS A 50 20.77 1.44 21.76
C LYS A 50 19.39 1.51 22.40
N GLU A 51 18.59 2.47 22.07
CA GLU A 51 17.32 2.78 22.70
C GLU A 51 16.15 2.63 21.71
N LEU A 52 15.03 2.08 22.20
CA LEU A 52 13.73 2.13 21.51
C LEU A 52 13.05 3.45 21.84
N ILE A 53 12.94 4.35 20.87
CA ILE A 53 12.31 5.66 21.04
C ILE A 53 10.79 5.55 20.91
N TYR A 54 10.32 4.78 19.91
CA TYR A 54 8.89 4.61 19.71
C TYR A 54 8.55 3.32 18.95
N ARG A 55 7.51 2.62 19.37
CA ARG A 55 6.94 1.46 18.69
C ARG A 55 5.47 1.28 19.05
N ARG A 56 4.69 0.72 18.13
CA ARG A 56 3.28 0.33 18.34
C ARG A 56 3.13 -1.18 18.35
N SER A 57 2.04 -1.64 18.96
CA SER A 57 1.66 -3.07 18.95
C SER A 57 0.79 -3.44 17.74
N ASP A 58 0.10 -2.47 17.14
CA ASP A 58 -0.95 -2.68 16.13
C ASP A 58 -0.53 -2.35 14.67
N GLY A 59 0.67 -1.76 14.48
CA GLY A 59 1.18 -1.41 13.16
C GLY A 59 2.63 -0.96 13.18
N ASP A 60 3.20 -0.86 11.99
CA ASP A 60 4.59 -0.43 11.79
C ASP A 60 4.74 1.08 11.85
N VAL A 61 5.84 1.56 12.42
CA VAL A 61 6.32 2.92 12.14
C VAL A 61 6.66 3.00 10.64
N PHE A 62 6.09 4.01 9.98
CA PHE A 62 6.15 4.13 8.53
C PHE A 62 7.25 5.08 8.07
N ARG A 63 7.26 6.32 8.59
CA ARG A 63 8.22 7.38 8.25
C ARG A 63 8.42 8.35 9.41
N THR A 64 9.53 9.07 9.37
CA THR A 64 9.77 10.25 10.19
C THR A 64 9.26 11.50 9.49
N ARG A 65 8.88 12.49 10.30
CA ARG A 65 8.57 13.85 9.88
C ARG A 65 9.66 14.77 10.43
N PHE A 66 10.22 15.60 9.57
CA PHE A 66 11.24 16.56 9.93
C PHE A 66 10.64 17.92 10.27
N HIS A 67 11.38 18.71 11.02
CA HIS A 67 11.02 20.08 11.35
C HIS A 67 10.76 20.90 10.08
N SER A 68 9.69 21.70 10.08
CA SER A 68 9.28 22.48 8.91
C SER A 68 10.30 23.58 8.56
N ASN A 69 11.00 24.14 9.55
CA ASN A 69 12.10 25.08 9.34
C ASN A 69 13.44 24.33 9.24
N ARG A 70 13.81 24.00 8.02
CA ARG A 70 15.08 23.32 7.75
C ARG A 70 16.30 24.23 7.71
N PHE A 71 16.13 25.54 7.85
CA PHE A 71 17.23 26.49 7.92
C PHE A 71 17.88 26.56 9.30
N THR A 72 17.11 26.35 10.35
CA THR A 72 17.56 26.40 11.74
C THR A 72 17.58 25.03 12.39
N ASN A 73 16.70 24.11 11.99
CA ASN A 73 16.48 22.80 12.59
C ASN A 73 16.60 21.68 11.55
N SER A 74 17.67 21.75 10.75
CA SER A 74 17.92 20.75 9.70
C SER A 74 18.22 19.39 10.30
N GLY A 75 17.34 18.41 10.00
CA GLY A 75 17.51 17.03 10.47
C GLY A 75 16.75 16.67 11.73
N ASP A 76 16.16 17.64 12.44
CA ASP A 76 15.34 17.35 13.63
C ASP A 76 14.09 16.60 13.26
N ILE A 77 13.88 15.44 13.87
CA ILE A 77 12.67 14.63 13.70
C ILE A 77 11.62 15.12 14.70
N THR A 78 10.49 15.56 14.19
CA THR A 78 9.40 16.15 14.98
C THR A 78 8.24 15.21 15.22
N ALA A 79 8.11 14.16 14.39
CA ALA A 79 7.13 13.12 14.54
C ALA A 79 7.51 11.84 13.80
N VAL A 80 6.87 10.75 14.14
CA VAL A 80 6.77 9.55 13.31
C VAL A 80 5.35 9.35 12.82
N SER A 81 5.21 8.82 11.62
CA SER A 81 3.91 8.41 11.08
C SER A 81 3.75 6.90 11.15
N TYR A 82 2.52 6.45 11.31
CA TYR A 82 2.12 5.05 11.34
C TYR A 82 0.72 4.89 10.75
N TYR A 83 0.39 3.67 10.33
CA TYR A 83 -0.98 3.32 9.98
C TYR A 83 -1.62 2.57 11.14
N ASP A 84 -2.76 3.09 11.62
CA ASP A 84 -3.58 2.44 12.64
C ASP A 84 -4.62 1.48 12.04
N GLY A 85 -4.61 1.34 10.72
CA GLY A 85 -5.56 0.56 9.94
C GLY A 85 -6.74 1.38 9.40
N ARG A 86 -6.83 2.66 9.72
CA ARG A 86 -7.86 3.60 9.28
C ARG A 86 -7.28 4.76 8.51
N GLU A 87 -6.34 5.47 9.13
CA GLU A 87 -5.72 6.67 8.57
C GLU A 87 -4.20 6.68 8.82
N LEU A 88 -3.50 7.61 8.19
CA LEU A 88 -2.13 7.92 8.52
C LEU A 88 -2.12 8.84 9.75
N SER A 89 -1.65 8.32 10.86
CA SER A 89 -1.56 9.03 12.14
C SER A 89 -0.12 9.39 12.49
N TYR A 90 0.05 10.29 13.46
CA TYR A 90 1.35 10.80 13.88
C TYR A 90 1.52 10.70 15.39
N GLU A 91 2.69 10.24 15.83
CA GLU A 91 3.21 10.49 17.16
C GLU A 91 4.16 11.67 17.10
N TRP A 92 3.83 12.73 17.84
CA TRP A 92 4.56 14.00 17.79
C TRP A 92 5.54 14.09 18.96
N PHE A 93 6.80 14.43 18.66
CA PHE A 93 7.86 14.71 19.61
C PHE A 93 8.04 16.22 19.83
N ASN A 94 7.54 17.05 18.91
CA ASN A 94 7.65 18.50 18.95
C ASN A 94 6.25 19.15 19.01
N GLY A 95 5.96 19.86 20.11
CA GLY A 95 4.64 20.46 20.34
C GLY A 95 4.33 21.67 19.44
N GLU A 96 5.34 22.44 19.02
CA GLU A 96 5.15 23.58 18.11
C GLU A 96 4.78 23.11 16.71
N GLU A 97 5.51 22.12 16.19
CA GLU A 97 5.21 21.51 14.89
C GLU A 97 3.83 20.82 14.88
N LYS A 98 3.45 20.21 16.00
CA LYS A 98 2.09 19.68 16.18
C LYS A 98 1.04 20.78 16.10
N ALA A 99 1.25 21.89 16.83
CA ALA A 99 0.30 23.00 16.82
C ALA A 99 0.13 23.61 15.43
N ILE A 100 1.22 23.77 14.67
CA ILE A 100 1.17 24.21 13.25
C ILE A 100 0.35 23.23 12.42
N TYR A 101 0.60 21.93 12.58
CA TYR A 101 -0.13 20.89 11.83
C TYR A 101 -1.62 20.91 12.16
N ASP A 102 -1.99 21.00 13.43
CA ASP A 102 -3.39 21.02 13.88
C ASP A 102 -4.12 22.27 13.37
N GLN A 103 -3.46 23.43 13.38
CA GLN A 103 -3.99 24.67 12.80
C GLN A 103 -4.22 24.54 11.28
N LEU A 104 -3.26 23.99 10.54
CA LEU A 104 -3.42 23.74 9.11
C LEU A 104 -4.56 22.75 8.84
N LYS A 105 -4.67 21.69 9.66
CA LYS A 105 -5.75 20.69 9.55
C LYS A 105 -7.13 21.33 9.75
N SER A 106 -7.24 22.36 10.59
CA SER A 106 -8.52 23.03 10.86
C SER A 106 -9.00 23.96 9.74
N ILE A 107 -8.09 24.47 8.91
CA ILE A 107 -8.43 25.45 7.84
C ILE A 107 -8.43 24.86 6.43
N ILE A 108 -7.79 23.71 6.22
CA ILE A 108 -7.72 23.05 4.91
C ILE A 108 -8.97 22.17 4.70
N PRO A 109 -9.76 22.39 3.64
CA PRO A 109 -10.87 21.52 3.31
C PRO A 109 -10.40 20.09 3.00
N TYR A 110 -11.11 19.09 3.53
CA TYR A 110 -10.76 17.66 3.35
C TYR A 110 -9.32 17.36 3.74
N ALA A 111 -8.84 17.97 4.82
CA ALA A 111 -7.50 17.80 5.33
C ALA A 111 -7.22 16.34 5.72
N ASP A 112 -6.15 15.78 5.17
CA ASP A 112 -5.70 14.41 5.50
C ASP A 112 -4.16 14.41 5.69
N ARG A 113 -3.39 14.26 4.64
CA ARG A 113 -1.93 14.26 4.68
C ARG A 113 -1.37 15.64 4.34
N ILE A 114 -1.25 16.46 5.37
CA ILE A 114 -0.72 17.81 5.25
C ILE A 114 0.79 17.78 5.33
N GLY A 115 1.45 18.40 4.34
CA GLY A 115 2.90 18.59 4.31
C GLY A 115 3.27 20.05 4.12
N ILE A 116 4.30 20.54 4.80
CA ILE A 116 4.95 21.81 4.49
C ILE A 116 6.04 21.52 3.48
N SER A 117 5.78 21.86 2.21
CA SER A 117 6.67 21.54 1.09
C SER A 117 7.85 22.51 1.01
N SER A 118 7.65 23.74 1.45
CA SER A 118 8.68 24.79 1.47
C SER A 118 8.32 25.85 2.51
N ARG A 119 9.37 26.49 3.06
CA ARG A 119 9.26 27.62 4.00
C ARG A 119 10.29 28.65 3.65
N SER A 120 9.94 29.93 3.68
CA SER A 120 10.90 31.03 3.56
C SER A 120 11.83 31.09 4.79
N ARG A 121 13.01 31.66 4.62
CA ARG A 121 14.02 31.75 5.69
C ARG A 121 13.52 32.54 6.90
N ASP A 122 12.72 33.61 6.66
CA ASP A 122 12.11 34.45 7.70
C ASP A 122 10.85 33.82 8.33
N GLY A 123 10.41 32.66 7.80
CA GLY A 123 9.25 31.94 8.30
C GLY A 123 7.89 32.47 7.87
N ASN A 124 7.86 33.63 7.17
CA ASN A 124 6.63 34.35 6.86
C ASN A 124 5.85 33.79 5.66
N SER A 125 6.44 32.85 4.93
CA SER A 125 5.82 32.21 3.77
C SER A 125 5.99 30.70 3.82
N LEU A 126 4.87 29.97 3.65
CA LEU A 126 4.82 28.51 3.61
C LEU A 126 4.14 28.06 2.33
N ILE A 127 4.69 27.06 1.66
CA ILE A 127 3.97 26.26 0.68
C ILE A 127 3.53 24.97 1.35
N ILE A 128 2.23 24.75 1.38
CA ILE A 128 1.59 23.64 2.06
C ILE A 128 0.95 22.75 1.00
N SER A 129 1.05 21.45 1.15
CA SER A 129 0.34 20.48 0.32
C SER A 129 -0.63 19.68 1.18
N ASN A 130 -1.80 19.41 0.65
CA ASN A 130 -2.74 18.42 1.19
C ASN A 130 -2.95 17.31 0.17
N ARG A 131 -3.11 16.08 0.66
CA ARG A 131 -3.46 14.92 -0.15
C ARG A 131 -4.30 13.97 0.69
N GLY A 132 -5.39 13.48 0.14
CA GLY A 132 -6.27 12.54 0.83
C GLY A 132 -7.26 11.89 -0.13
N PRO A 133 -8.22 11.13 0.37
CA PRO A 133 -9.21 10.42 -0.46
C PRO A 133 -9.97 11.36 -1.41
N ARG A 134 -10.31 12.55 -0.92
CA ARG A 134 -11.06 13.57 -1.65
C ARG A 134 -10.20 14.77 -2.10
N ASP A 135 -8.89 14.64 -2.00
CA ASP A 135 -7.93 15.65 -2.47
C ASP A 135 -6.75 14.95 -3.17
N PRO A 136 -6.71 14.97 -4.51
CA PRO A 136 -5.60 14.35 -5.27
C PRO A 136 -4.26 15.07 -5.06
N GLY A 137 -4.26 16.27 -4.51
CA GLY A 137 -3.08 17.06 -4.19
C GLY A 137 -3.29 18.54 -4.48
N THR A 138 -3.71 19.29 -3.46
CA THR A 138 -3.87 20.75 -3.51
C THR A 138 -2.68 21.41 -2.82
N TYR A 139 -2.21 22.51 -3.41
CA TYR A 139 -1.14 23.33 -2.88
C TYR A 139 -1.68 24.70 -2.45
N TYR A 140 -1.22 25.14 -1.29
CA TYR A 140 -1.60 26.40 -0.68
C TYR A 140 -0.35 27.25 -0.42
N LEU A 141 -0.50 28.55 -0.51
CA LEU A 141 0.45 29.53 0.00
C LEU A 141 -0.14 30.20 1.24
N LEU A 142 0.55 30.07 2.36
CA LEU A 142 0.36 30.92 3.52
C LEU A 142 1.46 31.98 3.52
N LYS A 143 1.10 33.26 3.41
CA LYS A 143 2.04 34.38 3.41
C LYS A 143 1.48 35.56 4.20
N ASN A 144 2.23 36.01 5.22
CA ASN A 144 1.82 37.14 6.09
C ASN A 144 0.40 37.00 6.65
N GLY A 145 -0.02 35.77 6.98
CA GLY A 145 -1.37 35.47 7.48
C GLY A 145 -2.43 35.26 6.39
N GLU A 146 -2.15 35.57 5.13
CA GLU A 146 -3.05 35.25 4.01
C GLU A 146 -2.88 33.80 3.57
N PHE A 147 -3.99 33.07 3.42
CA PHE A 147 -4.03 31.69 3.00
C PHE A 147 -4.79 31.56 1.68
N LYS A 148 -4.13 31.03 0.64
CA LYS A 148 -4.74 30.88 -0.68
C LYS A 148 -4.30 29.61 -1.42
N VAL A 149 -5.18 29.06 -2.23
CA VAL A 149 -4.84 27.97 -3.17
C VAL A 149 -3.93 28.52 -4.27
N ILE A 150 -2.83 27.83 -4.56
CA ILE A 150 -1.92 28.18 -5.65
C ILE A 150 -1.89 27.15 -6.78
N GLY A 151 -2.46 25.97 -6.56
CA GLY A 151 -2.55 24.93 -7.59
C GLY A 151 -3.07 23.60 -7.08
N SER A 152 -3.38 22.72 -8.03
CA SER A 152 -3.77 21.34 -7.78
C SER A 152 -3.08 20.42 -8.79
N THR A 153 -2.81 19.17 -8.38
CA THR A 153 -2.27 18.13 -9.29
C THR A 153 -3.31 17.65 -10.30
N LYS A 154 -4.60 17.83 -10.01
CA LYS A 154 -5.74 17.47 -10.85
C LYS A 154 -6.76 18.62 -10.88
N PRO A 155 -6.48 19.75 -11.55
CA PRO A 155 -7.29 20.96 -11.44
C PRO A 155 -8.73 20.80 -11.95
N GLY A 156 -9.00 19.77 -12.76
CA GLY A 156 -10.36 19.45 -13.23
C GLY A 156 -11.21 18.60 -12.28
N LEU A 157 -10.65 18.16 -11.13
CA LEU A 157 -11.36 17.33 -10.15
C LEU A 157 -11.69 18.13 -8.91
N SER A 158 -12.99 18.42 -8.71
CA SER A 158 -13.50 18.98 -7.46
C SER A 158 -13.65 17.91 -6.40
N SER A 159 -13.21 18.20 -5.17
CA SER A 159 -13.36 17.34 -3.99
C SER A 159 -14.82 16.95 -3.71
N GLU A 160 -15.78 17.78 -4.10
CA GLU A 160 -17.21 17.54 -3.92
C GLU A 160 -17.72 16.37 -4.77
N HIS A 161 -17.08 16.12 -5.92
CA HIS A 161 -17.41 15.00 -6.81
C HIS A 161 -16.67 13.70 -6.47
N LEU A 162 -15.78 13.73 -5.49
CA LEU A 162 -15.02 12.56 -5.09
C LEU A 162 -15.71 11.79 -3.96
N ALA A 163 -15.71 10.49 -4.09
CA ALA A 163 -16.31 9.57 -3.12
C ALA A 163 -15.49 9.51 -1.82
N ASN A 164 -16.17 9.24 -0.72
CA ASN A 164 -15.52 8.94 0.56
C ASN A 164 -14.81 7.59 0.50
N VAL A 165 -13.70 7.50 1.25
CA VAL A 165 -12.96 6.27 1.48
C VAL A 165 -13.02 5.97 2.98
N GLU A 166 -13.46 4.76 3.33
CA GLU A 166 -13.61 4.32 4.69
C GLU A 166 -12.76 3.08 4.94
N ALA A 167 -12.14 3.01 6.11
CA ALA A 167 -11.43 1.81 6.54
C ALA A 167 -12.41 0.79 7.10
N ILE A 168 -12.25 -0.47 6.70
CA ILE A 168 -13.00 -1.60 7.23
C ILE A 168 -12.05 -2.66 7.78
N THR A 169 -12.58 -3.51 8.64
CA THR A 169 -11.94 -4.74 9.10
C THR A 169 -12.95 -5.86 9.03
N TYR A 170 -12.57 -6.96 8.43
CA TYR A 170 -13.37 -8.18 8.35
C TYR A 170 -12.54 -9.40 8.76
N GLU A 171 -13.19 -10.49 9.02
CA GLU A 171 -12.55 -11.75 9.37
C GLU A 171 -12.54 -12.66 8.13
N ALA A 172 -11.35 -13.15 7.79
CA ALA A 172 -11.22 -14.19 6.77
C ALA A 172 -11.70 -15.53 7.33
N ARG A 173 -12.03 -16.49 6.46
CA ARG A 173 -12.56 -17.82 6.80
C ARG A 173 -11.70 -18.63 7.76
N ASP A 174 -10.43 -18.28 7.90
CA ASP A 174 -9.49 -18.90 8.85
C ASP A 174 -9.34 -18.09 10.16
N GLY A 175 -10.23 -17.11 10.42
CA GLY A 175 -10.23 -16.28 11.62
C GLY A 175 -9.24 -15.11 11.60
N ARG A 176 -8.48 -14.90 10.51
CA ARG A 176 -7.55 -13.79 10.40
C ARG A 176 -8.27 -12.48 10.15
N LYS A 177 -7.95 -11.46 10.95
CA LYS A 177 -8.45 -10.10 10.71
C LYS A 177 -7.73 -9.47 9.53
N ILE A 178 -8.50 -9.11 8.52
CA ILE A 178 -8.04 -8.43 7.30
C ILE A 178 -8.59 -7.01 7.32
N ARG A 179 -7.71 -6.05 7.07
CA ARG A 179 -8.08 -4.65 6.90
C ARG A 179 -8.30 -4.36 5.43
N GLY A 180 -9.03 -3.30 5.13
CA GLY A 180 -9.21 -2.81 3.77
C GLY A 180 -9.83 -1.43 3.74
N PHE A 181 -9.93 -0.88 2.55
CA PHE A 181 -10.63 0.38 2.32
C PHE A 181 -11.79 0.14 1.36
N ILE A 182 -12.90 0.81 1.64
CA ILE A 182 -14.04 0.88 0.72
C ILE A 182 -14.20 2.31 0.20
N THR A 183 -14.35 2.43 -1.11
CA THR A 183 -14.77 3.67 -1.76
C THR A 183 -16.24 3.52 -2.12
N THR A 184 -17.10 4.32 -1.49
CA THR A 184 -18.56 4.18 -1.59
C THR A 184 -19.11 5.16 -2.61
N PRO A 185 -19.89 4.71 -3.63
CA PRO A 185 -20.49 5.59 -4.62
C PRO A 185 -21.60 6.45 -4.00
N ASN A 186 -21.89 7.58 -4.64
CA ASN A 186 -22.99 8.47 -4.24
C ASN A 186 -24.33 7.95 -4.78
N SER A 187 -24.73 6.75 -4.40
CA SER A 187 -26.00 6.10 -4.74
C SER A 187 -26.50 5.30 -3.54
N LYS A 188 -27.53 4.47 -3.69
CA LYS A 188 -28.05 3.64 -2.60
C LYS A 188 -27.67 2.16 -2.79
N PRO A 189 -27.39 1.44 -1.69
CA PRO A 189 -27.15 -0.01 -1.75
C PRO A 189 -28.42 -0.77 -2.16
N PRO A 190 -28.31 -2.04 -2.63
CA PRO A 190 -27.05 -2.78 -2.79
C PRO A 190 -26.27 -2.36 -4.04
N TYR A 191 -24.96 -2.17 -3.87
CA TYR A 191 -24.06 -1.70 -4.93
C TYR A 191 -23.53 -2.86 -5.78
N PRO A 192 -23.19 -2.64 -7.06
CA PRO A 192 -22.22 -3.48 -7.75
C PRO A 192 -20.85 -3.30 -7.10
N LEU A 193 -20.07 -4.39 -6.98
CA LEU A 193 -18.75 -4.38 -6.32
C LEU A 193 -17.62 -4.58 -7.31
N VAL A 194 -16.56 -3.82 -7.12
CA VAL A 194 -15.24 -4.10 -7.66
C VAL A 194 -14.29 -4.41 -6.51
N VAL A 195 -13.82 -5.65 -6.41
CA VAL A 195 -12.68 -5.99 -5.55
C VAL A 195 -11.41 -5.60 -6.30
N MET A 196 -10.64 -4.67 -5.74
CA MET A 196 -9.45 -4.10 -6.39
C MET A 196 -8.18 -4.39 -5.56
N PRO A 197 -7.60 -5.60 -5.67
CA PRO A 197 -6.36 -5.93 -4.98
C PRO A 197 -5.18 -5.14 -5.53
N HIS A 198 -4.34 -4.61 -4.63
CA HIS A 198 -3.13 -3.92 -5.01
C HIS A 198 -2.09 -4.83 -5.66
N GLY A 199 -1.15 -4.24 -6.37
CA GLY A 199 0.02 -4.93 -6.91
C GLY A 199 1.06 -5.26 -5.84
N GLY A 200 2.20 -5.75 -6.25
CA GLY A 200 3.32 -6.09 -5.37
C GLY A 200 3.59 -7.58 -5.29
N PRO A 201 3.04 -8.35 -4.35
CA PRO A 201 2.06 -8.06 -3.28
C PRO A 201 2.63 -7.39 -2.02
N PHE A 202 3.92 -7.10 -1.99
CA PHE A 202 4.73 -6.64 -0.86
C PHE A 202 4.61 -5.13 -0.60
N ILE A 203 3.48 -4.56 -0.91
CA ILE A 203 3.11 -3.18 -0.60
C ILE A 203 1.83 -3.20 0.25
N GLY A 204 1.30 -2.04 0.59
CA GLY A 204 -0.01 -1.90 1.22
C GLY A 204 -0.73 -0.73 0.58
N GLU A 205 -2.04 -0.78 0.60
CA GLU A 205 -2.90 0.35 0.26
C GLU A 205 -2.83 1.43 1.35
N ASN A 206 -3.20 2.62 0.98
CA ASN A 206 -3.39 3.71 1.90
C ASN A 206 -4.70 4.44 1.55
N PRO A 207 -5.34 5.10 2.50
CA PRO A 207 -6.63 5.77 2.28
C PRO A 207 -6.48 7.09 1.50
N GLY A 208 -5.59 7.12 0.50
CA GLY A 208 -5.37 8.28 -0.34
C GLY A 208 -6.28 8.31 -1.57
N PHE A 209 -6.13 9.35 -2.37
CA PHE A 209 -6.76 9.42 -3.68
C PHE A 209 -6.27 8.26 -4.57
N ASN A 210 -7.19 7.40 -4.97
CA ASN A 210 -6.97 6.36 -5.96
C ASN A 210 -7.82 6.65 -7.19
N GLU A 211 -7.17 6.92 -8.30
CA GLU A 211 -7.82 7.36 -9.54
C GLU A 211 -8.82 6.33 -10.07
N TRP A 212 -8.48 5.04 -10.02
CA TRP A 212 -9.37 3.96 -10.48
C TRP A 212 -10.55 3.74 -9.54
N ALA A 213 -10.31 3.74 -8.23
CA ALA A 213 -11.39 3.62 -7.26
C ALA A 213 -12.39 4.78 -7.36
N GLN A 214 -11.90 6.01 -7.52
CA GLN A 214 -12.74 7.18 -7.70
C GLN A 214 -13.51 7.15 -9.03
N MET A 215 -12.85 6.73 -10.12
CA MET A 215 -13.48 6.58 -11.42
C MET A 215 -14.62 5.55 -11.39
N LEU A 216 -14.42 4.42 -10.71
CA LEU A 216 -15.42 3.36 -10.56
C LEU A 216 -16.56 3.79 -9.64
N ALA A 217 -16.25 4.43 -8.51
CA ALA A 217 -17.26 4.94 -7.60
C ALA A 217 -18.14 6.01 -8.24
N ASN A 218 -17.58 6.89 -9.08
CA ASN A 218 -18.35 7.86 -9.85
C ASN A 218 -19.33 7.22 -10.85
N ARG A 219 -19.11 5.94 -11.20
CA ARG A 219 -19.98 5.12 -12.05
C ARG A 219 -20.91 4.20 -11.28
N GLY A 220 -21.00 4.38 -9.98
CA GLY A 220 -21.94 3.65 -9.12
C GLY A 220 -21.42 2.33 -8.55
N PHE A 221 -20.15 1.99 -8.74
CA PHE A 221 -19.54 0.80 -8.13
C PHE A 221 -19.00 1.12 -6.73
N MET A 222 -19.28 0.25 -5.78
CA MET A 222 -18.47 0.19 -4.56
C MET A 222 -17.13 -0.46 -4.88
N VAL A 223 -16.03 0.08 -4.35
CA VAL A 223 -14.69 -0.49 -4.57
C VAL A 223 -14.12 -0.94 -3.25
N LEU A 224 -13.74 -2.21 -3.16
CA LEU A 224 -13.01 -2.79 -2.02
C LEU A 224 -11.52 -2.91 -2.37
N GLN A 225 -10.66 -2.26 -1.59
CA GLN A 225 -9.20 -2.37 -1.65
C GLN A 225 -8.70 -3.16 -0.43
N PRO A 226 -8.58 -4.51 -0.52
CA PRO A 226 -8.22 -5.34 0.62
C PRO A 226 -6.72 -5.28 0.90
N GLN A 227 -6.35 -5.21 2.19
CA GLN A 227 -5.00 -5.42 2.70
C GLN A 227 -4.81 -6.92 2.99
N TYR A 228 -4.86 -7.74 1.95
CA TYR A 228 -4.74 -9.18 2.06
C TYR A 228 -3.39 -9.58 2.71
N ARG A 229 -3.33 -10.76 3.33
CA ARG A 229 -2.11 -11.25 3.99
C ARG A 229 -0.89 -11.15 3.08
N GLY A 230 0.26 -10.79 3.64
CA GLY A 230 1.46 -10.43 2.89
C GLY A 230 1.59 -8.94 2.59
N SER A 231 0.56 -8.12 2.83
CA SER A 231 0.67 -6.66 2.72
C SER A 231 1.59 -6.09 3.80
N LYS A 232 2.26 -4.97 3.50
CA LYS A 232 3.11 -4.24 4.45
C LYS A 232 2.31 -3.41 5.45
N TYR A 233 2.99 -2.94 6.46
CA TYR A 233 2.57 -2.03 7.53
C TYR A 233 1.83 -2.71 8.69
N PHE A 234 1.63 -4.01 8.64
CA PHE A 234 0.93 -4.78 9.67
C PHE A 234 1.84 -5.75 10.43
N GLY A 235 3.15 -5.60 10.29
CA GLY A 235 4.19 -6.40 10.94
C GLY A 235 4.72 -7.54 10.08
N LEU A 236 5.82 -8.15 10.57
CA LEU A 236 6.51 -9.24 9.89
C LEU A 236 5.69 -10.51 9.79
N ASP A 237 4.94 -10.86 10.84
CA ASP A 237 4.10 -12.06 10.84
C ASP A 237 3.03 -11.99 9.76
N PHE A 238 2.39 -10.85 9.61
CA PHE A 238 1.42 -10.63 8.54
C PHE A 238 2.07 -10.66 7.16
N TYR A 239 3.23 -10.03 7.02
CA TYR A 239 4.00 -9.98 5.78
C TYR A 239 4.50 -11.37 5.35
N LYS A 240 5.07 -12.14 6.28
CA LYS A 240 5.64 -13.47 6.02
C LYS A 240 4.62 -14.49 5.55
N THR A 241 3.33 -14.30 5.85
CA THR A 241 2.27 -15.21 5.41
C THR A 241 2.17 -15.34 3.89
N ALA A 242 2.66 -14.37 3.11
CA ALA A 242 2.75 -14.47 1.65
C ALA A 242 3.68 -15.60 1.18
N PHE A 243 4.62 -16.02 2.01
CA PHE A 243 5.70 -16.97 1.66
C PHE A 243 5.53 -18.36 2.27
N ILE A 244 4.52 -18.60 3.09
CA ILE A 244 4.26 -19.89 3.69
C ILE A 244 4.15 -20.98 2.59
N ASN A 245 4.79 -22.12 2.81
CA ASN A 245 4.83 -23.25 1.86
C ASN A 245 5.35 -22.91 0.46
N GLY A 246 6.16 -21.86 0.34
CA GLY A 246 6.76 -21.44 -0.93
C GLY A 246 5.86 -20.53 -1.78
N GLY A 247 4.83 -19.94 -1.17
CA GLY A 247 3.95 -18.93 -1.78
C GLY A 247 2.48 -19.21 -1.57
N GLN A 248 1.74 -18.17 -1.16
CA GLN A 248 0.29 -18.23 -0.91
C GLN A 248 -0.55 -17.57 -2.00
N GLY A 249 0.07 -17.19 -3.10
CA GLY A 249 -0.65 -16.64 -4.25
C GLY A 249 -1.67 -17.65 -4.80
N GLY A 250 -2.92 -17.24 -4.87
CA GLY A 250 -4.04 -18.10 -5.29
C GLY A 250 -4.67 -18.95 -4.19
N TYR A 251 -4.05 -19.02 -3.02
CA TYR A 251 -4.56 -19.73 -1.83
C TYR A 251 -5.13 -18.73 -0.82
N GLN A 252 -4.68 -18.75 0.43
CA GLN A 252 -5.21 -17.89 1.49
C GLN A 252 -5.12 -16.39 1.18
N MET A 253 -4.13 -15.95 0.38
CA MET A 253 -4.11 -14.57 -0.09
C MET A 253 -5.29 -14.25 -1.01
N GLN A 254 -5.81 -15.24 -1.74
CA GLN A 254 -7.02 -15.06 -2.54
C GLN A 254 -8.27 -15.15 -1.66
N ASP A 255 -8.29 -16.07 -0.70
CA ASP A 255 -9.40 -16.19 0.26
C ASP A 255 -9.66 -14.86 0.98
N ASP A 256 -8.61 -14.15 1.42
CA ASP A 256 -8.77 -12.84 2.06
C ASP A 256 -9.55 -11.82 1.20
N LYS A 257 -9.35 -11.84 -0.11
CA LYS A 257 -10.02 -10.94 -1.06
C LYS A 257 -11.49 -11.33 -1.26
N ASP A 258 -11.72 -12.62 -1.42
CA ASP A 258 -13.06 -13.18 -1.63
C ASP A 258 -13.93 -13.02 -0.36
N ASP A 259 -13.34 -13.26 0.82
CA ASP A 259 -14.03 -13.09 2.11
C ASP A 259 -14.40 -11.63 2.38
N GLY A 260 -13.58 -10.68 1.92
CA GLY A 260 -13.92 -9.26 1.96
C GLY A 260 -15.13 -8.90 1.09
N ALA A 261 -15.26 -9.51 -0.09
CA ALA A 261 -16.43 -9.33 -0.94
C ALA A 261 -17.69 -9.93 -0.27
N LEU A 262 -17.58 -11.16 0.25
CA LEU A 262 -18.68 -11.85 0.92
C LEU A 262 -19.12 -11.13 2.20
N TYR A 263 -18.18 -10.56 2.97
CA TYR A 263 -18.49 -9.72 4.12
C TYR A 263 -19.39 -8.53 3.74
N LEU A 264 -19.10 -7.85 2.62
CA LEU A 264 -19.90 -6.71 2.16
C LEU A 264 -21.30 -7.16 1.66
N VAL A 265 -21.42 -8.37 1.09
CA VAL A 265 -22.71 -8.99 0.75
C VAL A 265 -23.51 -9.28 2.02
N GLU A 266 -22.89 -9.89 3.04
CA GLU A 266 -23.52 -10.19 4.33
C GLU A 266 -24.05 -8.92 5.02
N LYS A 267 -23.33 -7.80 4.89
CA LYS A 267 -23.78 -6.49 5.40
C LYS A 267 -24.92 -5.86 4.59
N GLY A 268 -25.38 -6.49 3.52
CA GLY A 268 -26.43 -5.95 2.64
C GLY A 268 -25.99 -4.75 1.81
N LEU A 269 -24.69 -4.48 1.74
CA LEU A 269 -24.14 -3.36 0.99
C LEU A 269 -23.94 -3.68 -0.50
N VAL A 270 -23.69 -4.95 -0.84
CA VAL A 270 -23.31 -5.40 -2.19
C VAL A 270 -24.32 -6.42 -2.72
N ASP A 271 -24.62 -6.30 -4.02
CA ASP A 271 -25.39 -7.29 -4.76
C ASP A 271 -24.48 -8.46 -5.18
N PRO A 272 -24.71 -9.69 -4.69
CA PRO A 272 -23.87 -10.84 -5.01
C PRO A 272 -23.86 -11.22 -6.50
N ASN A 273 -24.84 -10.76 -7.28
CA ASN A 273 -24.93 -11.02 -8.71
C ASN A 273 -24.21 -9.94 -9.55
N ARG A 274 -23.56 -8.95 -8.93
CA ARG A 274 -22.90 -7.84 -9.61
C ARG A 274 -21.51 -7.56 -8.99
N MET A 275 -20.69 -8.60 -8.88
CA MET A 275 -19.32 -8.50 -8.34
C MET A 275 -18.30 -8.79 -9.43
N MET A 276 -17.22 -8.02 -9.45
CA MET A 276 -16.07 -8.26 -10.30
C MET A 276 -14.76 -8.05 -9.55
N MET A 277 -13.67 -8.64 -10.06
CA MET A 277 -12.32 -8.32 -9.58
C MET A 277 -11.55 -7.57 -10.67
N PHE A 278 -10.89 -6.49 -10.28
CA PHE A 278 -10.02 -5.71 -11.15
C PHE A 278 -8.69 -5.44 -10.46
N GLY A 279 -7.59 -5.86 -11.05
CA GLY A 279 -6.28 -5.59 -10.50
C GLY A 279 -5.18 -5.41 -11.53
N TRP A 280 -4.06 -4.81 -11.07
CA TRP A 280 -2.88 -4.55 -11.89
C TRP A 280 -1.66 -5.29 -11.32
N SER A 281 -0.79 -5.82 -12.19
CA SER A 281 0.41 -6.56 -11.82
C SER A 281 0.05 -7.80 -10.97
N TYR A 282 0.47 -7.90 -9.69
CA TYR A 282 0.00 -8.95 -8.80
C TYR A 282 -1.53 -8.92 -8.63
N GLY A 283 -2.16 -7.76 -8.58
CA GLY A 283 -3.62 -7.65 -8.58
C GLY A 283 -4.24 -8.24 -9.85
N GLY A 284 -3.59 -8.09 -11.01
CA GLY A 284 -3.98 -8.74 -12.26
C GLY A 284 -3.83 -10.26 -12.20
N TYR A 285 -2.76 -10.77 -11.58
CA TYR A 285 -2.62 -12.20 -11.28
C TYR A 285 -3.77 -12.70 -10.38
N ALA A 286 -4.09 -11.96 -9.31
CA ALA A 286 -5.20 -12.30 -8.42
C ALA A 286 -6.55 -12.32 -9.16
N SER A 287 -6.77 -11.41 -10.12
CA SER A 287 -7.97 -11.40 -10.97
C SER A 287 -8.05 -12.65 -11.84
N LEU A 288 -6.94 -13.13 -12.40
CA LEU A 288 -6.92 -14.38 -13.17
C LEU A 288 -7.20 -15.61 -12.28
N ILE A 289 -6.67 -15.64 -11.05
CA ILE A 289 -7.02 -16.69 -10.07
C ILE A 289 -8.52 -16.66 -9.77
N ALA A 290 -9.10 -15.47 -9.54
CA ALA A 290 -10.52 -15.31 -9.25
C ALA A 290 -11.41 -15.89 -10.38
N ALA A 291 -10.95 -15.81 -11.64
CA ALA A 291 -11.71 -16.30 -12.79
C ALA A 291 -11.87 -17.83 -12.85
N ALA A 292 -10.97 -18.57 -12.20
CA ALA A 292 -10.95 -20.05 -12.19
C ALA A 292 -11.41 -20.67 -10.85
N ARG A 293 -11.82 -19.85 -9.89
CA ARG A 293 -12.18 -20.36 -8.55
C ARG A 293 -13.56 -21.02 -8.49
N THR A 294 -13.65 -22.01 -7.61
CA THR A 294 -14.91 -22.69 -7.28
C THR A 294 -15.13 -22.67 -5.76
N PRO A 295 -16.28 -22.19 -5.25
CA PRO A 295 -17.40 -21.63 -6.01
C PRO A 295 -17.05 -20.28 -6.64
N GLN A 296 -17.63 -19.99 -7.82
CA GLN A 296 -17.47 -18.72 -8.49
C GLN A 296 -18.36 -17.64 -7.86
N ILE A 297 -17.78 -16.54 -7.42
CA ILE A 297 -18.49 -15.41 -6.82
C ILE A 297 -18.47 -14.14 -7.69
N TYR A 298 -17.66 -14.12 -8.74
CA TYR A 298 -17.51 -12.98 -9.64
C TYR A 298 -18.19 -13.25 -10.99
N GLN A 299 -18.77 -12.22 -11.58
CA GLN A 299 -19.39 -12.29 -12.89
C GLN A 299 -18.42 -12.04 -14.04
N CYS A 300 -17.31 -11.33 -13.77
CA CYS A 300 -16.22 -11.11 -14.69
C CYS A 300 -14.97 -10.63 -13.95
N VAL A 301 -13.83 -10.61 -14.65
CA VAL A 301 -12.59 -10.03 -14.10
C VAL A 301 -11.87 -9.16 -15.12
N ILE A 302 -11.09 -8.20 -14.62
CA ILE A 302 -10.15 -7.38 -15.40
C ILE A 302 -8.75 -7.61 -14.88
N ALA A 303 -7.84 -8.09 -15.72
CA ALA A 303 -6.46 -8.41 -15.38
C ALA A 303 -5.48 -7.52 -16.16
N GLY A 304 -4.94 -6.50 -15.47
CA GLY A 304 -3.95 -5.59 -16.04
C GLY A 304 -2.51 -6.03 -15.75
N ALA A 305 -1.61 -5.99 -16.75
CA ALA A 305 -0.18 -6.29 -16.63
C ALA A 305 0.11 -7.54 -15.78
N SER A 306 -0.68 -8.59 -15.93
CA SER A 306 -0.68 -9.80 -15.11
C SER A 306 0.46 -10.75 -15.45
N PHE A 307 0.72 -11.73 -14.59
CA PHE A 307 1.66 -12.83 -14.83
C PHE A 307 0.97 -14.18 -14.52
N PRO A 308 0.33 -14.81 -15.50
CA PRO A 308 -0.46 -16.01 -15.30
C PRO A 308 0.35 -17.27 -14.96
N ASP A 309 1.68 -17.20 -14.97
CA ASP A 309 2.60 -18.28 -14.65
C ASP A 309 3.66 -17.80 -13.65
N PRO A 310 3.50 -18.08 -12.33
CA PRO A 310 4.47 -17.68 -11.30
C PRO A 310 5.87 -18.25 -11.54
N ILE A 311 6.00 -19.48 -12.03
CA ILE A 311 7.29 -20.11 -12.31
C ILE A 311 8.01 -19.35 -13.42
N MET A 312 7.31 -19.01 -14.48
CA MET A 312 7.86 -18.24 -15.59
C MET A 312 8.29 -16.84 -15.14
N GLN A 313 7.50 -16.21 -14.26
CA GLN A 313 7.82 -14.90 -13.68
C GLN A 313 9.07 -14.95 -12.78
N VAL A 314 9.16 -15.95 -11.90
CA VAL A 314 10.34 -16.16 -11.05
C VAL A 314 11.58 -16.40 -11.88
N ASN A 315 11.52 -17.26 -12.91
CA ASN A 315 12.63 -17.55 -13.81
C ASN A 315 13.08 -16.30 -14.61
N TYR A 316 12.14 -15.48 -15.03
CA TYR A 316 12.47 -14.21 -15.69
C TYR A 316 13.27 -13.28 -14.78
N TYR A 317 12.82 -13.08 -13.52
CA TYR A 317 13.55 -12.25 -12.56
C TYR A 317 14.89 -12.86 -12.13
N ARG A 318 14.95 -14.17 -11.94
CA ARG A 318 16.21 -14.89 -11.64
C ARG A 318 17.24 -14.64 -12.73
N ASN A 319 16.87 -14.79 -13.98
CA ASN A 319 17.76 -14.55 -15.12
C ASN A 319 18.19 -13.09 -15.21
N ARG A 320 17.29 -12.16 -14.92
CA ARG A 320 17.61 -10.73 -14.88
C ARG A 320 18.58 -10.38 -13.74
N LEU A 321 18.34 -10.90 -12.55
CA LEU A 321 19.22 -10.71 -11.38
C LEU A 321 20.60 -11.31 -11.61
N ASN A 322 20.71 -12.50 -12.18
CA ASN A 322 21.97 -13.14 -12.52
C ASN A 322 22.79 -12.27 -13.50
N ARG A 323 22.15 -11.69 -14.52
CA ARG A 323 22.80 -10.80 -15.49
C ARG A 323 23.25 -9.46 -14.87
N SER A 324 22.56 -8.98 -13.87
CA SER A 324 22.85 -7.71 -13.18
C SER A 324 23.69 -7.88 -11.91
N GLY A 325 24.22 -9.07 -11.62
CA GLY A 325 25.00 -9.35 -10.42
C GLY A 325 24.16 -9.37 -9.13
N GLY A 326 22.89 -9.75 -9.23
CA GLY A 326 21.98 -9.87 -8.09
C GLY A 326 22.46 -10.88 -7.06
N SER A 327 22.20 -10.62 -5.77
CA SER A 327 22.62 -11.50 -4.68
C SER A 327 21.84 -12.81 -4.65
N THR A 328 22.48 -13.89 -4.22
CA THR A 328 21.86 -15.21 -3.98
C THR A 328 20.59 -15.09 -3.10
N ALA A 329 20.64 -14.27 -2.04
CA ALA A 329 19.51 -14.05 -1.16
C ALA A 329 18.28 -13.42 -1.87
N ALA A 330 18.47 -12.59 -2.89
CA ALA A 330 17.36 -12.06 -3.69
C ALA A 330 16.73 -13.16 -4.56
N ILE A 331 17.54 -14.09 -5.06
CA ILE A 331 17.09 -15.24 -5.85
C ILE A 331 16.30 -16.22 -4.97
N GLU A 332 16.79 -16.50 -3.77
CA GLU A 332 16.11 -17.37 -2.79
C GLU A 332 14.75 -16.79 -2.42
N GLN A 333 14.66 -15.49 -2.20
CA GLN A 333 13.41 -14.82 -1.91
C GLN A 333 12.39 -14.95 -3.05
N LEU A 334 12.84 -14.91 -4.31
CA LEU A 334 11.99 -15.20 -5.47
C LEU A 334 11.50 -16.65 -5.50
N ASN A 335 12.34 -17.60 -5.10
CA ASN A 335 11.99 -19.03 -5.09
C ASN A 335 10.81 -19.33 -4.16
N MET A 336 10.55 -18.50 -3.16
CA MET A 336 9.39 -18.66 -2.26
C MET A 336 8.05 -18.54 -3.00
N TRP A 337 8.04 -18.03 -4.25
CA TRP A 337 6.83 -17.94 -5.09
C TRP A 337 6.59 -19.17 -5.98
N LEU A 338 7.51 -20.12 -6.01
CA LEU A 338 7.44 -21.25 -6.96
C LEU A 338 6.22 -22.17 -6.76
N LYS A 339 5.64 -22.18 -5.56
CA LYS A 339 4.45 -22.99 -5.23
C LYS A 339 3.13 -22.20 -5.28
N SER A 340 3.17 -20.93 -5.68
CA SER A 340 1.95 -20.16 -5.90
C SER A 340 1.14 -20.75 -7.05
N MET A 341 -0.19 -20.63 -6.95
CA MET A 341 -1.12 -21.18 -7.93
C MET A 341 -0.88 -20.57 -9.32
N SER A 342 -0.99 -21.35 -10.38
CA SER A 342 -0.78 -20.90 -11.76
C SER A 342 -2.12 -20.73 -12.49
N PRO A 343 -2.54 -19.50 -12.80
CA PRO A 343 -3.69 -19.29 -13.68
C PRO A 343 -3.56 -20.01 -15.02
N LEU A 344 -2.33 -20.13 -15.55
CA LEU A 344 -2.10 -20.83 -16.82
C LEU A 344 -2.47 -22.32 -16.75
N GLU A 345 -2.18 -22.98 -15.62
CA GLU A 345 -2.56 -24.38 -15.40
C GLU A 345 -4.05 -24.55 -15.18
N GLN A 346 -4.74 -23.49 -14.72
CA GLN A 346 -6.17 -23.47 -14.45
C GLN A 346 -7.00 -22.87 -15.60
N ALA A 347 -6.41 -22.59 -16.75
CA ALA A 347 -7.10 -21.92 -17.86
C ALA A 347 -8.39 -22.65 -18.31
N ALA A 348 -8.40 -23.97 -18.26
CA ALA A 348 -9.58 -24.79 -18.62
C ALA A 348 -10.73 -24.71 -17.60
N GLU A 349 -10.48 -24.20 -16.38
CA GLU A 349 -11.48 -24.03 -15.32
C GLU A 349 -12.22 -22.68 -15.43
N VAL A 350 -11.74 -21.78 -16.28
CA VAL A 350 -12.30 -20.43 -16.44
C VAL A 350 -13.66 -20.54 -17.15
N ASN A 351 -14.68 -19.96 -16.49
CA ASN A 351 -16.06 -19.97 -16.99
C ASN A 351 -16.76 -18.61 -16.97
N ILE A 352 -16.00 -17.52 -16.71
CA ILE A 352 -16.49 -16.15 -16.71
C ILE A 352 -15.69 -15.27 -17.66
N PRO A 353 -16.25 -14.17 -18.17
CA PRO A 353 -15.53 -13.23 -19.03
C PRO A 353 -14.28 -12.63 -18.36
N ILE A 354 -13.19 -12.55 -19.13
CA ILE A 354 -11.93 -11.91 -18.73
C ILE A 354 -11.59 -10.80 -19.72
N LEU A 355 -11.35 -9.58 -19.19
CA LEU A 355 -10.67 -8.53 -19.94
C LEU A 355 -9.19 -8.50 -19.53
N ILE A 356 -8.29 -8.65 -20.52
CA ILE A 356 -6.85 -8.58 -20.32
C ILE A 356 -6.31 -7.29 -20.92
N VAL A 357 -5.58 -6.50 -20.11
CA VAL A 357 -4.89 -5.28 -20.53
C VAL A 357 -3.39 -5.44 -20.28
N HIS A 358 -2.56 -5.33 -21.32
CA HIS A 358 -1.13 -5.58 -21.17
C HIS A 358 -0.29 -4.74 -22.14
N GLY A 359 0.85 -4.26 -21.68
CA GLY A 359 1.80 -3.53 -22.52
C GLY A 359 2.70 -4.49 -23.33
N ASP A 360 2.84 -4.26 -24.62
CA ASP A 360 3.64 -5.13 -25.51
C ASP A 360 5.14 -5.16 -25.16
N VAL A 361 5.64 -4.10 -24.52
CA VAL A 361 7.04 -3.95 -24.11
C VAL A 361 7.20 -3.98 -22.58
N ASP A 362 6.25 -4.57 -21.87
CA ASP A 362 6.33 -4.67 -20.40
C ASP A 362 7.56 -5.48 -19.98
N GLN A 363 8.45 -4.84 -19.23
CA GLN A 363 9.69 -5.44 -18.72
C GLN A 363 9.57 -5.97 -17.28
N ARG A 364 8.44 -5.75 -16.63
CA ARG A 364 8.19 -6.28 -15.27
C ARG A 364 7.43 -7.59 -15.33
N THR A 365 6.38 -7.61 -16.13
CA THR A 365 5.56 -8.78 -16.40
C THR A 365 5.55 -9.03 -17.93
N PRO A 366 6.56 -9.73 -18.48
CA PRO A 366 6.69 -9.88 -19.92
C PRO A 366 5.45 -10.51 -20.57
N PRO A 367 4.95 -9.99 -21.71
CA PRO A 367 3.69 -10.41 -22.31
C PRO A 367 3.68 -11.85 -22.81
N LYS A 368 4.84 -12.53 -22.84
CA LYS A 368 4.96 -13.92 -23.29
C LYS A 368 4.08 -14.89 -22.48
N ALA A 369 4.01 -14.72 -21.15
CA ALA A 369 3.18 -15.56 -20.29
C ALA A 369 1.69 -15.32 -20.55
N VAL A 370 1.29 -14.06 -20.70
CA VAL A 370 -0.11 -13.67 -21.00
C VAL A 370 -0.55 -14.20 -22.35
N ARG A 371 0.31 -14.12 -23.39
CA ARG A 371 0.02 -14.70 -24.71
C ARG A 371 -0.17 -16.22 -24.67
N LYS A 372 0.57 -16.93 -23.79
CA LYS A 372 0.34 -18.37 -23.56
C LYS A 372 -1.01 -18.62 -22.89
N TYR A 373 -1.35 -17.82 -21.89
CA TYR A 373 -2.61 -17.94 -21.18
C TYR A 373 -3.82 -17.70 -22.11
N ILE A 374 -3.78 -16.65 -22.92
CA ILE A 374 -4.84 -16.37 -23.93
C ILE A 374 -5.03 -17.54 -24.91
N LYS A 375 -3.97 -18.29 -25.23
CA LYS A 375 -4.07 -19.47 -26.10
C LYS A 375 -4.61 -20.71 -25.38
N ALA A 376 -4.54 -20.74 -24.06
CA ALA A 376 -5.01 -21.85 -23.23
C ALA A 376 -6.48 -21.67 -22.81
N LEU A 377 -7.01 -20.45 -22.83
CA LEU A 377 -8.43 -20.10 -22.71
C LEU A 377 -9.20 -20.50 -23.97
#